data_c61bd09c6f2d489f0dbed057c1d58b5f
#
_entry.id   c61bd09c6f2d489f0dbed057c1d58b5f
#
_cell.length_a   1.000
_cell.length_b   1.000
_cell.length_c   1.000
_cell.angle_alpha   90.00
_cell.angle_beta   90.00
_cell.angle_gamma   90.00
#
_symmetry.space_group_name_H-M   'P 1'
#
loop_
_entity.id
_entity.type
_entity.pdbx_description
1 polymer ?
#
loop_
_entity_poly.entity_id
_entity_poly.type
_entity_poly.pdbx_seq_one_letter_code
_entity_poly.pdbx_strand_id
1 'polypeptide(L)'
;GGVFTKLIERNTTIPTKKSQIFSTAADGQTSVEVHVLQGEREMAAYNKTLGRFQLTGIPAAPRGVPQIEVTFDIDANGIVHVSAKDMATGNSQDVSITASTNLTDEDIDKAVKDAEAHAEEDKKKKEEIEVKNNAESLIYNSEKTLKDLGDKISGEEKAKVETEIDNTKKALETNDTDKIKEATEKLTKVFYDMSEQLYKNANPNGAQGAGTDANAGAG
;
A
#
# COMPACT_ATOMS: atom_id res chain seq x y z
N GLY A 1 2.46 -8.58 1.94
CA GLY A 1 1.44 -9.53 1.93
C GLY A 1 1.06 -10.12 3.27
N GLY A 2 -0.10 -10.74 3.28
CA GLY A 2 -0.61 -11.45 4.45
C GLY A 2 -1.48 -10.61 5.40
N VAL A 3 -1.66 -9.33 5.14
CA VAL A 3 -2.57 -8.46 5.91
C VAL A 3 -3.98 -8.54 5.33
N PHE A 4 -4.97 -8.63 6.21
CA PHE A 4 -6.38 -8.64 5.85
C PHE A 4 -6.90 -7.20 5.72
N THR A 5 -7.54 -6.90 4.61
CA THR A 5 -8.21 -5.61 4.37
C THR A 5 -9.71 -5.79 4.41
N LYS A 6 -10.38 -5.15 5.35
CA LYS A 6 -11.85 -5.20 5.45
C LYS A 6 -12.48 -4.27 4.43
N LEU A 7 -13.29 -4.80 3.53
CA LEU A 7 -14.14 -4.02 2.63
C LEU A 7 -15.53 -3.80 3.23
N ILE A 8 -16.09 -4.85 3.80
CA ILE A 8 -17.43 -4.83 4.42
C ILE A 8 -17.27 -5.22 5.88
N GLU A 9 -17.69 -4.32 6.77
CA GLU A 9 -17.68 -4.55 8.20
C GLU A 9 -18.75 -5.56 8.62
N ARG A 10 -18.50 -6.26 9.74
CA ARG A 10 -19.53 -7.12 10.35
C ARG A 10 -20.78 -6.32 10.71
N ASN A 11 -21.92 -7.00 10.73
CA ASN A 11 -23.24 -6.40 11.01
C ASN A 11 -23.70 -5.34 9.99
N THR A 12 -23.06 -5.27 8.83
CA THR A 12 -23.52 -4.43 7.73
C THR A 12 -24.84 -4.97 7.20
N THR A 13 -25.84 -4.11 7.06
CA THR A 13 -27.13 -4.46 6.49
C THR A 13 -26.99 -4.87 5.03
N ILE A 14 -27.61 -5.99 4.66
CA ILE A 14 -27.64 -6.47 3.27
C ILE A 14 -29.01 -6.15 2.63
N PRO A 15 -29.07 -5.93 1.28
CA PRO A 15 -27.95 -5.99 0.32
C PRO A 15 -26.98 -4.82 0.47
N THR A 16 -25.72 -5.07 0.14
CA THR A 16 -24.66 -4.05 0.18
C THR A 16 -23.63 -4.27 -0.92
N LYS A 17 -23.01 -3.20 -1.36
CA LYS A 17 -21.96 -3.21 -2.37
C LYS A 17 -20.83 -2.26 -1.96
N LYS A 18 -19.60 -2.76 -1.98
CA LYS A 18 -18.38 -2.00 -1.67
C LYS A 18 -17.31 -2.31 -2.69
N SER A 19 -16.53 -1.31 -3.04
CA SER A 19 -15.40 -1.43 -3.96
C SER A 19 -14.15 -0.78 -3.36
N GLN A 20 -13.01 -1.33 -3.69
CA GLN A 20 -11.70 -0.76 -3.35
C GLN A 20 -10.70 -1.02 -4.46
N ILE A 21 -9.80 -0.07 -4.68
CA ILE A 21 -8.74 -0.20 -5.68
C ILE A 21 -7.48 -0.73 -5.00
N PHE A 22 -6.94 -1.80 -5.57
CA PHE A 22 -5.67 -2.41 -5.19
C PHE A 22 -4.68 -2.29 -6.35
N SER A 23 -3.43 -2.60 -6.08
CA SER A 23 -2.38 -2.60 -7.09
C SER A 23 -1.48 -3.82 -6.97
N THR A 24 -0.47 -3.88 -7.84
CA THR A 24 0.54 -4.94 -7.83
C THR A 24 1.60 -4.72 -6.76
N ALA A 25 2.19 -5.80 -6.28
CA ALA A 25 3.23 -5.80 -5.25
C ALA A 25 4.65 -5.94 -5.84
N ALA A 26 4.78 -6.30 -7.11
CA ALA A 26 6.05 -6.49 -7.78
C ALA A 26 6.06 -5.84 -9.17
N ASP A 27 7.25 -5.47 -9.64
CA ASP A 27 7.46 -4.97 -10.99
C ASP A 27 7.18 -6.04 -12.02
N GLY A 28 6.53 -5.65 -13.12
CA GLY A 28 6.22 -6.56 -14.22
C GLY A 28 5.19 -7.64 -13.88
N GLN A 29 4.49 -7.52 -12.76
CA GLN A 29 3.46 -8.47 -12.35
C GLN A 29 2.27 -8.41 -13.31
N THR A 30 1.91 -9.57 -13.89
CA THR A 30 0.85 -9.69 -14.90
C THR A 30 -0.40 -10.38 -14.40
N SER A 31 -0.41 -10.81 -13.14
CA SER A 31 -1.57 -11.42 -12.48
C SER A 31 -1.66 -11.01 -11.02
N VAL A 32 -2.88 -11.00 -10.50
CA VAL A 32 -3.14 -10.81 -9.08
C VAL A 32 -4.07 -11.90 -8.57
N GLU A 33 -3.78 -12.40 -7.36
CA GLU A 33 -4.68 -13.32 -6.66
C GLU A 33 -5.61 -12.53 -5.76
N VAL A 34 -6.90 -12.78 -5.90
CA VAL A 34 -7.93 -12.28 -4.98
C VAL A 34 -8.26 -13.37 -3.99
N HIS A 35 -7.93 -13.16 -2.73
CA HIS A 35 -8.19 -14.06 -1.63
C HIS A 35 -9.32 -13.49 -0.77
N VAL A 36 -10.49 -14.10 -0.87
CA VAL A 36 -11.70 -13.66 -0.17
C VAL A 36 -11.77 -14.33 1.19
N LEU A 37 -11.86 -13.52 2.22
CA LEU A 37 -11.80 -13.93 3.61
C LEU A 37 -12.99 -13.42 4.40
N GLN A 38 -13.32 -14.14 5.46
CA GLN A 38 -14.27 -13.73 6.47
C GLN A 38 -13.64 -13.86 7.85
N GLY A 39 -13.72 -12.81 8.66
CA GLY A 39 -13.18 -12.81 10.02
C GLY A 39 -12.86 -11.43 10.54
N GLU A 40 -12.29 -11.40 11.72
CA GLU A 40 -11.96 -10.18 12.47
C GLU A 40 -10.47 -10.04 12.79
N ARG A 41 -9.62 -10.98 12.34
CA ARG A 41 -8.19 -10.95 12.58
C ARG A 41 -7.49 -10.05 11.55
N GLU A 42 -6.47 -9.34 11.98
CA GLU A 42 -5.68 -8.44 11.11
C GLU A 42 -4.84 -9.20 10.07
N MET A 43 -4.46 -10.43 10.37
CA MET A 43 -3.69 -11.27 9.46
C MET A 43 -4.60 -12.18 8.66
N ALA A 44 -4.41 -12.22 7.35
CA ALA A 44 -5.21 -13.04 6.43
C ALA A 44 -5.23 -14.52 6.83
N ALA A 45 -4.09 -15.05 7.26
CA ALA A 45 -3.95 -16.48 7.61
C ALA A 45 -4.85 -16.93 8.77
N TYR A 46 -5.32 -16.02 9.60
CA TYR A 46 -6.15 -16.33 10.77
C TYR A 46 -7.65 -16.17 10.51
N ASN A 47 -8.02 -15.82 9.29
CA ASN A 47 -9.41 -15.68 8.89
C ASN A 47 -9.85 -16.86 8.01
N LYS A 48 -11.15 -17.08 7.92
CA LYS A 48 -11.71 -18.15 7.09
C LYS A 48 -11.64 -17.76 5.61
N THR A 49 -11.05 -18.61 4.79
CA THR A 49 -11.09 -18.48 3.34
C THR A 49 -12.46 -18.84 2.80
N LEU A 50 -13.09 -17.91 2.09
CA LEU A 50 -14.34 -18.12 1.38
C LEU A 50 -14.11 -18.52 -0.08
N GLY A 51 -13.08 -18.00 -0.71
CA GLY A 51 -12.73 -18.32 -2.08
C GLY A 51 -11.42 -17.66 -2.51
N ARG A 52 -10.92 -18.13 -3.65
CA ARG A 52 -9.73 -17.57 -4.31
C ARG A 52 -9.94 -17.58 -5.81
N PHE A 53 -9.47 -16.55 -6.47
CA PHE A 53 -9.40 -16.51 -7.92
C PHE A 53 -8.26 -15.62 -8.39
N GLN A 54 -7.86 -15.76 -9.63
CA GLN A 54 -6.80 -14.95 -10.23
C GLN A 54 -7.34 -14.09 -11.36
N LEU A 55 -6.91 -12.83 -11.38
CA LEU A 55 -7.04 -11.95 -12.53
C LEU A 55 -5.70 -11.98 -13.28
N THR A 56 -5.73 -12.40 -14.53
CA THR A 56 -4.56 -12.46 -15.41
C THR A 56 -4.65 -11.44 -16.54
N GLY A 57 -3.60 -11.33 -17.34
CA GLY A 57 -3.58 -10.42 -18.48
C GLY A 57 -3.43 -8.95 -18.10
N ILE A 58 -2.88 -8.66 -16.93
CA ILE A 58 -2.51 -7.31 -16.53
C ILE A 58 -1.24 -6.93 -17.31
N PRO A 59 -1.22 -5.80 -18.03
CA PRO A 59 0.00 -5.33 -18.69
C PRO A 59 1.14 -5.13 -17.69
N ALA A 60 2.33 -5.61 -18.05
CA ALA A 60 3.52 -5.43 -17.23
C ALA A 60 3.80 -3.94 -17.00
N ALA A 61 3.92 -3.56 -15.76
CA ALA A 61 4.17 -2.17 -15.33
C ALA A 61 4.93 -2.18 -14.00
N PRO A 62 5.53 -1.05 -13.60
CA PRO A 62 6.10 -0.93 -12.27
C PRO A 62 5.06 -1.22 -11.17
N ARG A 63 5.53 -1.75 -10.04
CA ARG A 63 4.67 -2.00 -8.87
C ARG A 63 3.88 -0.75 -8.49
N GLY A 64 2.62 -0.93 -8.10
CA GLY A 64 1.75 0.16 -7.68
C GLY A 64 1.13 0.96 -8.84
N VAL A 65 1.51 0.73 -10.09
CA VAL A 65 0.94 1.43 -11.26
C VAL A 65 -0.38 0.81 -11.72
N PRO A 66 -0.52 -0.52 -11.90
CA PRO A 66 -1.79 -1.11 -12.25
C PRO A 66 -2.86 -0.81 -11.19
N GLN A 67 -4.09 -0.57 -11.64
CA GLN A 67 -5.25 -0.34 -10.77
C GLN A 67 -6.24 -1.47 -10.95
N ILE A 68 -6.47 -2.23 -9.88
CA ILE A 68 -7.39 -3.36 -9.85
C ILE A 68 -8.55 -3.01 -8.91
N GLU A 69 -9.73 -2.82 -9.49
CA GLU A 69 -10.94 -2.59 -8.71
C GLU A 69 -11.53 -3.92 -8.26
N VAL A 70 -11.56 -4.12 -6.95
CA VAL A 70 -12.20 -5.28 -6.32
C VAL A 70 -13.55 -4.83 -5.77
N THR A 71 -14.61 -5.49 -6.20
CA THR A 71 -16.00 -5.17 -5.79
C THR A 71 -16.61 -6.37 -5.09
N PHE A 72 -17.15 -6.10 -3.90
CA PHE A 72 -17.98 -7.04 -3.15
C PHE A 72 -19.43 -6.60 -3.26
N ASP A 73 -20.28 -7.48 -3.74
CA ASP A 73 -21.72 -7.28 -3.86
C ASP A 73 -22.43 -8.42 -3.12
N ILE A 74 -23.04 -8.11 -1.99
CA ILE A 74 -23.81 -9.08 -1.20
C ILE A 74 -25.30 -8.82 -1.48
N ASP A 75 -25.97 -9.81 -2.07
CA ASP A 75 -27.40 -9.69 -2.36
C ASP A 75 -28.29 -9.93 -1.12
N ALA A 76 -29.59 -9.76 -1.28
CA ALA A 76 -30.56 -9.93 -0.19
C ALA A 76 -30.61 -11.37 0.37
N ASN A 77 -30.13 -12.35 -0.39
CA ASN A 77 -30.05 -13.76 0.03
C ASN A 77 -28.73 -14.09 0.74
N GLY A 78 -27.82 -13.13 0.87
CA GLY A 78 -26.52 -13.32 1.49
C GLY A 78 -25.47 -13.95 0.58
N ILE A 79 -25.73 -14.06 -0.72
CA ILE A 79 -24.75 -14.52 -1.71
C ILE A 79 -23.75 -13.39 -1.96
N VAL A 80 -22.47 -13.71 -1.82
CA VAL A 80 -21.37 -12.77 -2.02
C VAL A 80 -20.84 -12.92 -3.45
N HIS A 81 -20.95 -11.87 -4.24
CA HIS A 81 -20.36 -11.77 -5.57
C HIS A 81 -19.10 -10.90 -5.45
N VAL A 82 -17.96 -11.48 -5.78
CA VAL A 82 -16.67 -10.78 -5.75
C VAL A 82 -16.12 -10.69 -7.16
N SER A 83 -15.81 -9.50 -7.61
CA SER A 83 -15.20 -9.26 -8.92
C SER A 83 -13.91 -8.47 -8.78
N ALA A 84 -12.96 -8.74 -9.68
CA ALA A 84 -11.75 -7.95 -9.83
C ALA A 84 -11.62 -7.53 -11.29
N LYS A 85 -11.38 -6.22 -11.49
CA LYS A 85 -11.29 -5.62 -12.83
C LYS A 85 -10.01 -4.81 -12.95
N ASP A 86 -9.24 -5.09 -13.99
CA ASP A 86 -8.14 -4.22 -14.40
C ASP A 86 -8.71 -2.97 -15.07
N MET A 87 -8.52 -1.82 -14.45
CA MET A 87 -9.06 -0.54 -14.93
C MET A 87 -8.48 -0.10 -16.27
N ALA A 88 -7.26 -0.54 -16.61
CA ALA A 88 -6.59 -0.18 -17.86
C ALA A 88 -7.09 -0.98 -19.05
N THR A 89 -7.29 -2.29 -18.89
CA THR A 89 -7.70 -3.21 -19.99
C THR A 89 -9.17 -3.54 -20.01
N GLY A 90 -9.87 -3.38 -18.88
CA GLY A 90 -11.24 -3.84 -18.70
C GLY A 90 -11.38 -5.35 -18.45
N ASN A 91 -10.28 -6.10 -18.40
CA ASN A 91 -10.31 -7.52 -18.04
C ASN A 91 -10.85 -7.69 -16.63
N SER A 92 -11.74 -8.65 -16.46
CA SER A 92 -12.34 -8.95 -15.17
C SER A 92 -12.49 -10.44 -14.92
N GLN A 93 -12.47 -10.81 -13.65
CA GLN A 93 -12.82 -12.14 -13.16
C GLN A 93 -13.73 -12.00 -11.95
N ASP A 94 -14.58 -12.97 -11.75
CA ASP A 94 -15.51 -12.96 -10.63
C ASP A 94 -15.71 -14.36 -10.03
N VAL A 95 -16.21 -14.38 -8.81
CA VAL A 95 -16.61 -15.58 -8.09
C VAL A 95 -17.86 -15.29 -7.29
N SER A 96 -18.76 -16.28 -7.20
CA SER A 96 -19.93 -16.22 -6.33
C SER A 96 -19.78 -17.19 -5.19
N ILE A 97 -20.02 -16.72 -3.97
CA ILE A 97 -19.87 -17.47 -2.73
C ILE A 97 -21.25 -17.60 -2.08
N THR A 98 -21.72 -18.83 -1.94
CA THR A 98 -23.04 -19.09 -1.38
C THR A 98 -23.07 -18.97 0.16
N ALA A 99 -24.26 -18.74 0.73
CA ALA A 99 -24.43 -18.64 2.17
C ALA A 99 -24.01 -19.90 2.96
N SER A 100 -23.98 -21.07 2.32
CA SER A 100 -23.54 -22.33 2.94
C SER A 100 -22.05 -22.36 3.31
N THR A 101 -21.24 -21.46 2.76
CA THR A 101 -19.81 -21.32 3.08
C THR A 101 -19.55 -20.31 4.20
N ASN A 102 -20.57 -19.58 4.62
CA ASN A 102 -20.46 -18.59 5.69
C ASN A 102 -20.25 -19.23 7.06
N LEU A 103 -19.70 -18.45 7.99
CA LEU A 103 -19.54 -18.85 9.39
C LEU A 103 -20.91 -18.98 10.08
N THR A 104 -21.04 -19.94 10.99
CA THR A 104 -22.17 -20.01 11.92
C THR A 104 -22.09 -18.90 12.96
N ASP A 105 -23.20 -18.60 13.66
CA ASP A 105 -23.21 -17.60 14.73
C ASP A 105 -22.19 -17.93 15.85
N GLU A 106 -22.04 -19.20 16.19
CA GLU A 106 -21.04 -19.67 17.17
C GLU A 106 -19.60 -19.43 16.65
N ASP A 107 -19.36 -19.71 15.37
CA ASP A 107 -18.06 -19.46 14.74
C ASP A 107 -17.74 -17.97 14.70
N ILE A 108 -18.74 -17.12 14.45
CA ILE A 108 -18.60 -15.65 14.47
C ILE A 108 -18.24 -15.17 15.88
N ASP A 109 -18.95 -15.61 16.91
CA ASP A 109 -18.66 -15.26 18.30
C ASP A 109 -17.26 -15.68 18.71
N LYS A 110 -16.84 -16.87 18.31
CA LYS A 110 -15.49 -17.39 18.55
C LYS A 110 -14.45 -16.53 17.83
N ALA A 111 -14.69 -16.20 16.56
CA ALA A 111 -13.77 -15.35 15.78
C ALA A 111 -13.60 -13.95 16.39
N VAL A 112 -14.68 -13.35 16.90
CA VAL A 112 -14.64 -12.06 17.59
C VAL A 112 -13.82 -12.15 18.89
N LYS A 113 -14.04 -13.17 19.69
CA LYS A 113 -13.27 -13.39 20.93
C LYS A 113 -11.79 -13.66 20.67
N ASP A 114 -11.49 -14.47 19.67
CA ASP A 114 -10.10 -14.74 19.26
C ASP A 114 -9.41 -13.46 18.75
N ALA A 115 -10.12 -12.62 18.01
CA ALA A 115 -9.60 -11.33 17.53
C ALA A 115 -9.32 -10.39 18.71
N GLU A 116 -10.21 -10.29 19.69
CA GLU A 116 -10.00 -9.48 20.90
C GLU A 116 -8.82 -9.99 21.73
N ALA A 117 -8.70 -11.31 21.90
CA ALA A 117 -7.60 -11.92 22.65
C ALA A 117 -6.22 -11.71 22.01
N HIS A 118 -6.15 -11.55 20.69
CA HIS A 118 -4.90 -11.40 19.93
C HIS A 118 -4.73 -9.99 19.33
N ALA A 119 -5.59 -9.04 19.69
CA ALA A 119 -5.64 -7.71 19.06
C ALA A 119 -4.29 -6.99 19.07
N GLU A 120 -3.58 -6.99 20.19
CA GLU A 120 -2.27 -6.33 20.31
C GLU A 120 -1.18 -7.06 19.53
N GLU A 121 -1.15 -8.37 19.59
CA GLU A 121 -0.20 -9.19 18.83
C GLU A 121 -0.40 -9.04 17.33
N ASP A 122 -1.64 -9.10 16.88
CA ASP A 122 -1.99 -8.95 15.47
C ASP A 122 -1.68 -7.54 14.95
N LYS A 123 -1.96 -6.51 15.76
CA LYS A 123 -1.61 -5.13 15.46
C LYS A 123 -0.10 -4.95 15.29
N LYS A 124 0.68 -5.54 16.17
CA LYS A 124 2.14 -5.52 16.10
C LYS A 124 2.66 -6.20 14.84
N LYS A 125 2.15 -7.37 14.50
CA LYS A 125 2.52 -8.10 13.28
C LYS A 125 2.17 -7.29 12.02
N LYS A 126 1.00 -6.67 11.99
CA LYS A 126 0.58 -5.80 10.90
C LYS A 126 1.52 -4.61 10.75
N GLU A 127 1.86 -3.93 11.85
CA GLU A 127 2.79 -2.82 11.86
C GLU A 127 4.17 -3.22 11.34
N GLU A 128 4.70 -4.36 11.77
CA GLU A 128 5.97 -4.90 11.29
C GLU A 128 5.97 -5.11 9.76
N ILE A 129 4.89 -5.64 9.23
CA ILE A 129 4.73 -5.85 7.77
C ILE A 129 4.62 -4.51 7.04
N GLU A 130 3.85 -3.57 7.54
CA GLU A 130 3.70 -2.23 6.95
C GLU A 130 5.03 -1.47 6.93
N VAL A 131 5.80 -1.55 8.01
CA VAL A 131 7.14 -0.95 8.09
C VAL A 131 8.08 -1.53 7.04
N LYS A 132 8.10 -2.86 6.89
CA LYS A 132 8.90 -3.53 5.86
C LYS A 132 8.46 -3.14 4.45
N ASN A 133 7.18 -3.14 4.18
CA ASN A 133 6.63 -2.77 2.87
C ASN A 133 6.95 -1.31 2.52
N ASN A 134 6.83 -0.40 3.47
CA ASN A 134 7.19 1.01 3.27
C ASN A 134 8.69 1.18 2.98
N ALA A 135 9.55 0.47 3.71
CA ALA A 135 10.99 0.48 3.47
C ALA A 135 11.34 -0.02 2.07
N GLU A 136 10.79 -1.15 1.65
CA GLU A 136 10.99 -1.72 0.32
C GLU A 136 10.51 -0.77 -0.78
N SER A 137 9.35 -0.16 -0.61
CA SER A 137 8.80 0.81 -1.56
C SER A 137 9.66 2.06 -1.66
N LEU A 138 10.15 2.56 -0.54
CA LEU A 138 11.03 3.73 -0.50
C LEU A 138 12.38 3.44 -1.17
N ILE A 139 12.97 2.27 -0.92
CA ILE A 139 14.20 1.81 -1.60
C ILE A 139 13.98 1.80 -3.11
N TYR A 140 12.93 1.15 -3.56
CA TYR A 140 12.61 1.05 -4.98
C TYR A 140 12.43 2.42 -5.63
N ASN A 141 11.61 3.28 -5.04
CA ASN A 141 11.35 4.62 -5.56
C ASN A 141 12.61 5.49 -5.55
N SER A 142 13.46 5.36 -4.54
CA SER A 142 14.72 6.09 -4.44
C SER A 142 15.72 5.64 -5.50
N GLU A 143 15.89 4.35 -5.71
CA GLU A 143 16.76 3.80 -6.75
C GLU A 143 16.30 4.21 -8.15
N LYS A 144 14.99 4.16 -8.40
CA LYS A 144 14.39 4.58 -9.66
C LYS A 144 14.62 6.07 -9.92
N THR A 145 14.39 6.91 -8.91
CA THR A 145 14.60 8.36 -9.02
C THR A 145 16.05 8.70 -9.28
N LEU A 146 17.01 8.06 -8.62
CA LEU A 146 18.42 8.24 -8.88
C LEU A 146 18.81 7.87 -10.32
N LYS A 147 18.23 6.79 -10.83
CA LYS A 147 18.43 6.36 -12.21
C LYS A 147 17.84 7.36 -13.21
N ASP A 148 16.61 7.83 -12.97
CA ASP A 148 15.91 8.77 -13.84
C ASP A 148 16.56 10.16 -13.87
N LEU A 149 17.10 10.62 -12.74
CA LEU A 149 17.77 11.92 -12.63
C LEU A 149 19.18 11.91 -13.22
N GLY A 150 19.88 10.78 -13.16
CA GLY A 150 21.24 10.64 -13.74
C GLY A 150 22.18 11.76 -13.31
N ASP A 151 22.67 12.55 -14.29
CA ASP A 151 23.64 13.64 -14.06
C ASP A 151 23.02 14.95 -13.53
N LYS A 152 21.71 15.01 -13.33
CA LYS A 152 21.01 16.21 -12.83
C LYS A 152 21.26 16.48 -11.36
N ILE A 153 21.79 15.51 -10.62
CA ILE A 153 22.15 15.60 -9.21
C ILE A 153 23.66 15.51 -9.05
N SER A 154 24.19 16.16 -8.00
CA SER A 154 25.63 16.07 -7.69
C SER A 154 26.02 14.66 -7.28
N GLY A 155 27.27 14.28 -7.55
CA GLY A 155 27.79 12.98 -7.11
C GLY A 155 27.78 12.79 -5.60
N GLU A 156 27.92 13.87 -4.83
CA GLU A 156 27.86 13.85 -3.37
C GLU A 156 26.45 13.52 -2.87
N GLU A 157 25.44 14.17 -3.41
CA GLU A 157 24.03 13.92 -3.04
C GLU A 157 23.59 12.51 -3.42
N LYS A 158 23.97 12.08 -4.63
CA LYS A 158 23.74 10.71 -5.09
C LYS A 158 24.38 9.69 -4.14
N ALA A 159 25.62 9.90 -3.72
CA ALA A 159 26.31 9.03 -2.78
C ALA A 159 25.63 8.95 -1.41
N LYS A 160 25.12 10.08 -0.89
CA LYS A 160 24.35 10.12 0.35
C LYS A 160 23.08 9.26 0.29
N VAL A 161 22.33 9.40 -0.78
CA VAL A 161 21.10 8.62 -0.98
C VAL A 161 21.42 7.13 -1.15
N GLU A 162 22.42 6.77 -1.96
CA GLU A 162 22.85 5.39 -2.14
C GLU A 162 23.31 4.74 -0.82
N THR A 163 24.03 5.50 0.02
CA THR A 163 24.46 5.02 1.35
C THR A 163 23.26 4.70 2.24
N GLU A 164 22.27 5.57 2.29
CA GLU A 164 21.08 5.33 3.10
C GLU A 164 20.16 4.24 2.51
N ILE A 165 20.15 4.06 1.19
CA ILE A 165 19.50 2.90 0.55
C ILE A 165 20.14 1.60 1.02
N ASP A 166 21.46 1.51 1.01
CA ASP A 166 22.19 0.33 1.48
C ASP A 166 21.96 0.08 2.97
N ASN A 167 21.95 1.12 3.79
CA ASN A 167 21.67 1.01 5.22
C ASN A 167 20.24 0.51 5.47
N THR A 168 19.28 0.94 4.68
CA THR A 168 17.88 0.48 4.77
C THR A 168 17.76 -0.98 4.34
N LYS A 169 18.45 -1.40 3.29
CA LYS A 169 18.52 -2.82 2.87
C LYS A 169 19.10 -3.71 3.97
N LYS A 170 20.17 -3.27 4.61
CA LYS A 170 20.79 -3.99 5.73
C LYS A 170 19.86 -4.05 6.95
N ALA A 171 19.14 -2.97 7.24
CA ALA A 171 18.16 -2.94 8.32
C ALA A 171 17.01 -3.94 8.06
N LEU A 172 16.55 -4.08 6.81
CA LEU A 172 15.53 -5.07 6.44
C LEU A 172 15.99 -6.51 6.70
N GLU A 173 17.28 -6.81 6.49
CA GLU A 173 17.85 -8.14 6.77
C GLU A 173 17.80 -8.50 8.25
N THR A 174 17.83 -7.51 9.15
CA THR A 174 17.79 -7.74 10.60
C THR A 174 16.43 -8.16 11.12
N ASN A 175 15.35 -7.91 10.36
CA ASN A 175 13.96 -8.06 10.81
C ASN A 175 13.60 -7.28 12.09
N ASP A 176 14.42 -6.29 12.46
CA ASP A 176 14.17 -5.40 13.60
C ASP A 176 13.38 -4.18 13.14
N THR A 177 12.12 -4.08 13.57
CA THR A 177 11.18 -3.03 13.16
C THR A 177 11.71 -1.62 13.49
N ASP A 178 12.32 -1.44 14.66
CA ASP A 178 12.83 -0.13 15.08
C ASP A 178 14.03 0.30 14.23
N LYS A 179 14.93 -0.62 13.91
CA LYS A 179 16.06 -0.36 13.00
C LYS A 179 15.60 -0.03 11.59
N ILE A 180 14.57 -0.73 11.10
CA ILE A 180 13.99 -0.48 9.79
C ILE A 180 13.34 0.92 9.76
N LYS A 181 12.58 1.29 10.78
CA LYS A 181 11.99 2.64 10.91
C LYS A 181 13.07 3.73 10.89
N GLU A 182 14.10 3.58 11.70
CA GLU A 182 15.20 4.54 11.78
C GLU A 182 15.91 4.71 10.44
N ALA A 183 16.24 3.61 9.77
CA ALA A 183 16.86 3.65 8.45
C ALA A 183 15.95 4.28 7.39
N THR A 184 14.66 3.99 7.45
CA THR A 184 13.65 4.58 6.54
C THR A 184 13.53 6.08 6.73
N GLU A 185 13.55 6.58 7.97
CA GLU A 185 13.53 8.01 8.27
C GLU A 185 14.77 8.72 7.73
N LYS A 186 15.95 8.14 7.91
CA LYS A 186 17.21 8.68 7.36
C LYS A 186 17.19 8.74 5.83
N LEU A 187 16.73 7.67 5.19
CA LEU A 187 16.59 7.64 3.72
C LEU A 187 15.59 8.69 3.24
N THR A 188 14.45 8.83 3.89
CA THR A 188 13.45 9.84 3.56
C THR A 188 14.04 11.25 3.64
N LYS A 189 14.82 11.53 4.68
CA LYS A 189 15.46 12.83 4.87
C LYS A 189 16.46 13.17 3.77
N VAL A 190 17.38 12.26 3.47
CA VAL A 190 18.38 12.52 2.42
C VAL A 190 17.76 12.60 1.03
N PHE A 191 16.71 11.82 0.80
CA PHE A 191 15.94 11.90 -0.45
C PHE A 191 15.22 13.25 -0.59
N TYR A 192 14.62 13.74 0.49
CA TYR A 192 13.97 15.06 0.52
C TYR A 192 14.99 16.18 0.30
N ASP A 193 16.14 16.14 0.98
CA ASP A 193 17.20 17.12 0.82
C ASP A 193 17.71 17.17 -0.62
N MET A 194 17.88 16.02 -1.26
CA MET A 194 18.24 15.91 -2.68
C MET A 194 17.18 16.56 -3.59
N SER A 195 15.91 16.29 -3.34
CA SER A 195 14.81 16.87 -4.11
C SER A 195 14.74 18.39 -3.97
N GLU A 196 14.99 18.90 -2.77
CA GLU A 196 15.05 20.35 -2.50
C GLU A 196 16.19 21.02 -3.24
N GLN A 197 17.38 20.42 -3.24
CA GLN A 197 18.53 20.94 -3.99
C GLN A 197 18.28 20.92 -5.49
N LEU A 198 17.68 19.87 -6.00
CA LEU A 198 17.32 19.78 -7.41
C LEU A 198 16.35 20.89 -7.83
N TYR A 199 15.35 21.18 -6.97
CA TYR A 199 14.40 22.25 -7.20
C TYR A 199 15.06 23.64 -7.20
N LYS A 200 15.97 23.89 -6.25
CA LYS A 200 16.75 25.14 -6.18
C LYS A 200 17.64 25.33 -7.41
N ASN A 201 18.27 24.27 -7.90
CA ASN A 201 19.12 24.31 -9.09
C ASN A 201 18.33 24.50 -10.38
N ALA A 202 17.09 23.99 -10.44
CA ALA A 202 16.20 24.16 -11.59
C ALA A 202 15.56 25.54 -11.64
N ASN A 203 15.47 26.27 -10.52
CA ASN A 203 14.85 27.59 -10.41
C ASN A 203 15.73 28.57 -9.60
N PRO A 204 16.92 28.95 -10.14
CA PRO A 204 17.83 29.85 -9.41
C PRO A 204 17.25 31.24 -9.13
N ASN A 205 16.18 31.64 -9.82
CA ASN A 205 15.55 32.97 -9.70
C ASN A 205 14.27 32.98 -8.85
N GLY A 206 13.86 31.87 -8.24
CA GLY A 206 12.64 31.80 -7.44
C GLY A 206 12.76 32.36 -6.02
N ALA A 207 13.95 32.74 -5.57
CA ALA A 207 14.20 33.22 -4.20
C ALA A 207 14.30 34.76 -4.05
N GLN A 208 14.06 35.53 -5.12
CA GLN A 208 14.03 36.99 -5.06
C GLN A 208 12.70 37.52 -5.60
N GLY A 209 11.67 37.45 -4.81
CA GLY A 209 10.36 37.98 -5.18
C GLY A 209 9.35 38.03 -4.05
N ALA A 210 9.82 38.24 -2.81
CA ALA A 210 8.95 38.62 -1.71
C ALA A 210 9.64 39.69 -0.88
N GLY A 211 9.69 40.88 -1.42
CA GLY A 211 10.22 42.06 -0.76
C GLY A 211 9.53 43.30 -1.31
N THR A 212 8.55 43.77 -0.56
CA THR A 212 8.14 45.17 -0.40
C THR A 212 7.67 45.94 -1.64
N ASP A 213 6.38 46.23 -1.67
CA ASP A 213 5.97 47.64 -1.76
C ASP A 213 4.65 47.86 -1.01
N ALA A 214 4.82 48.20 0.21
CA ALA A 214 3.87 49.04 0.92
C ALA A 214 4.44 50.45 0.84
N ASN A 215 3.81 51.34 0.10
CA ASN A 215 3.71 52.75 0.48
C ASN A 215 2.74 53.47 -0.47
N ALA A 216 1.61 53.87 0.09
CA ALA A 216 1.30 55.22 0.54
C ALA A 216 1.31 56.24 -0.64
N GLY A 217 0.22 56.82 -0.83
CA GLY A 217 0.07 58.05 -1.61
C GLY A 217 -1.32 58.64 -1.47
N ALA A 218 -1.48 59.41 -0.43
CA ALA A 218 -2.57 60.32 -0.25
C ALA A 218 -2.66 61.35 -1.38
N GLY A 219 -3.86 61.75 -1.75
CA GLY A 219 -4.19 62.84 -2.61
C GLY A 219 -5.68 62.88 -2.87
#